data_f15067d42e18e9e390b4ccce15418c0f
#
_entry.id   f15067d42e18e9e390b4ccce15418c0f
#
_cell.length_a   1.000
_cell.length_b   1.000
_cell.length_c   1.000
_cell.angle_alpha   90.00
_cell.angle_beta   90.00
_cell.angle_gamma   90.00
#
_symmetry.space_group_name_H-M   'P 1'
#
loop_
_entity.id
_entity.type
_entity.pdbx_description
1 polymer ?
#
loop_
_entity_poly.entity_id
_entity_poly.type
_entity_poly.pdbx_seq_one_letter_code
_entity_poly.pdbx_strand_id
1 'polypeptide(L)'
;KYRFNPIGTKFNGLDRKNGVLDLSIFNNLTSIDREDLRYIVRLNKLICPPSVSMYDTCFYGSTIDTIIVENMEQQTSLLWGLSFKNFIIKSKNPPKQGTRASYGWNKRKGARIFVPDESVNLYKASSSFSDIAEYIYPLSEYHE
;
A
#
# COMPACT_ATOMS: atom_id res chain seq x y z
N LYS A 1 18.71 -2.18 11.86
CA LYS A 1 17.43 -1.82 11.26
C LYS A 1 17.68 -0.94 10.06
N TYR A 2 17.16 -1.34 8.92
CA TYR A 2 17.32 -0.60 7.69
C TYR A 2 16.12 0.30 7.44
N ARG A 3 16.37 1.56 7.12
CA ARG A 3 15.32 2.52 6.75
C ARG A 3 15.60 3.07 5.36
N PHE A 4 14.53 3.23 4.59
CA PHE A 4 14.61 3.92 3.32
C PHE A 4 14.35 5.40 3.51
N ASN A 5 15.04 6.18 2.70
CA ASN A 5 14.77 7.60 2.59
C ASN A 5 14.43 7.92 1.14
N PRO A 6 13.15 8.05 0.80
CA PRO A 6 12.75 8.28 -0.59
C PRO A 6 13.14 9.65 -1.12
N ILE A 7 13.44 10.59 -0.24
CA ILE A 7 13.94 11.91 -0.63
C ILE A 7 15.42 11.83 -1.01
N GLY A 8 16.11 10.79 -0.54
CA GLY A 8 17.50 10.57 -0.89
C GLY A 8 17.66 9.96 -2.29
N THR A 9 18.88 9.88 -2.74
CA THR A 9 19.21 9.41 -4.08
C THR A 9 19.09 7.90 -4.27
N LYS A 10 18.93 7.15 -3.19
CA LYS A 10 18.94 5.67 -3.23
C LYS A 10 17.89 5.07 -4.14
N PHE A 11 16.72 5.67 -4.22
CA PHE A 11 15.62 5.14 -5.04
C PHE A 11 15.64 5.61 -6.47
N ASN A 12 16.41 6.63 -6.76
CA ASN A 12 16.40 7.25 -8.09
C ASN A 12 16.84 6.32 -9.21
N GLY A 13 17.65 5.33 -8.90
CA GLY A 13 18.07 4.35 -9.89
C GLY A 13 17.20 3.10 -9.96
N LEU A 14 16.43 2.83 -8.89
CA LEU A 14 15.64 1.60 -8.79
C LEU A 14 14.28 1.70 -9.47
N ASP A 15 13.63 2.85 -9.33
CA ASP A 15 12.29 3.04 -9.88
C ASP A 15 12.29 3.43 -11.35
N ARG A 16 13.37 4.00 -11.85
CA ARG A 16 13.38 4.61 -13.18
C ARG A 16 13.49 3.61 -14.32
N LYS A 17 14.14 2.49 -14.08
CA LYS A 17 14.44 1.56 -15.18
C LYS A 17 13.17 0.95 -15.75
N ASN A 18 12.26 0.52 -14.87
CA ASN A 18 11.01 -0.14 -15.28
C ASN A 18 9.80 0.42 -14.54
N GLY A 19 9.98 1.50 -13.79
CA GLY A 19 8.92 2.06 -12.96
C GLY A 19 8.49 1.13 -11.83
N VAL A 20 9.33 0.19 -11.42
CA VAL A 20 9.02 -0.79 -10.39
C VAL A 20 10.03 -0.69 -9.25
N LEU A 21 9.53 -0.56 -8.02
CA LEU A 21 10.33 -0.67 -6.82
C LEU A 21 9.90 -1.91 -6.05
N ASP A 22 10.76 -2.92 -6.04
CA ASP A 22 10.53 -4.16 -5.33
C ASP A 22 11.35 -4.18 -4.06
N LEU A 23 10.68 -4.02 -2.91
CA LEU A 23 11.35 -3.95 -1.62
C LEU A 23 11.89 -5.30 -1.16
N SER A 24 11.52 -6.40 -1.80
CA SER A 24 12.01 -7.72 -1.45
C SER A 24 13.50 -7.92 -1.72
N ILE A 25 14.09 -7.04 -2.54
CA ILE A 25 15.54 -7.10 -2.80
C ILE A 25 16.39 -6.67 -1.60
N PHE A 26 15.78 -6.04 -0.60
CA PHE A 26 16.50 -5.53 0.58
C PHE A 26 16.35 -6.48 1.75
N ASN A 27 17.29 -7.40 1.89
CA ASN A 27 17.23 -8.50 2.88
C ASN A 27 17.11 -8.03 4.33
N ASN A 28 17.66 -6.87 4.66
CA ASN A 28 17.69 -6.35 6.02
C ASN A 28 16.54 -5.41 6.33
N LEU A 29 15.65 -5.17 5.39
CA LEU A 29 14.52 -4.29 5.60
C LEU A 29 13.46 -4.98 6.43
N THR A 30 13.09 -4.40 7.56
CA THR A 30 12.06 -4.94 8.45
C THR A 30 10.86 -4.01 8.62
N SER A 31 11.03 -2.72 8.32
CA SER A 31 9.95 -1.75 8.49
C SER A 31 10.09 -0.59 7.53
N ILE A 32 8.95 -0.04 7.17
CA ILE A 32 8.82 1.23 6.43
C ILE A 32 8.21 2.22 7.40
N ASP A 33 8.96 3.26 7.73
CA ASP A 33 8.52 4.28 8.67
C ASP A 33 7.79 5.42 7.96
N ARG A 34 7.24 6.33 8.76
CA ARG A 34 6.36 7.42 8.31
C ARG A 34 6.84 8.21 7.11
N GLU A 35 8.14 8.39 6.97
CA GLU A 35 8.69 9.26 5.95
C GLU A 35 9.35 8.53 4.80
N ASP A 36 9.45 7.22 4.91
CA ASP A 36 10.31 6.46 4.01
C ASP A 36 9.81 6.41 2.58
N LEU A 37 8.50 6.40 2.37
CA LEU A 37 7.90 6.32 1.03
C LEU A 37 7.04 7.54 0.69
N ARG A 38 7.29 8.65 1.37
CA ARG A 38 6.59 9.90 1.10
C ARG A 38 7.10 10.58 -0.17
N TYR A 39 6.18 11.25 -0.84
CA TYR A 39 6.48 12.09 -2.00
C TYR A 39 7.11 11.34 -3.17
N ILE A 40 6.90 10.05 -3.25
CA ILE A 40 7.27 9.30 -4.44
C ILE A 40 6.23 9.61 -5.51
N VAL A 41 6.71 10.10 -6.65
CA VAL A 41 5.83 10.43 -7.77
C VAL A 41 6.19 9.58 -8.98
N ARG A 42 5.16 9.18 -9.74
CA ARG A 42 5.31 8.45 -11.00
C ARG A 42 5.95 7.07 -10.87
N LEU A 43 5.76 6.43 -9.73
CA LEU A 43 6.14 5.03 -9.62
C LEU A 43 5.00 4.17 -10.18
N ASN A 44 5.31 3.27 -11.10
CA ASN A 44 4.30 2.40 -11.69
C ASN A 44 3.89 1.28 -10.73
N LYS A 45 4.85 0.73 -10.01
CA LYS A 45 4.56 -0.41 -9.14
C LYS A 45 5.48 -0.42 -7.92
N LEU A 46 4.88 -0.65 -6.77
CA LEU A 46 5.60 -0.87 -5.52
C LEU A 46 5.22 -2.24 -4.98
N ILE A 47 6.22 -3.05 -4.66
CA ILE A 47 6.01 -4.39 -4.08
C ILE A 47 6.58 -4.39 -2.67
N CYS A 48 5.71 -4.63 -1.68
CA CYS A 48 6.07 -4.71 -0.27
C CYS A 48 5.99 -6.17 0.17
N PRO A 49 7.11 -6.79 0.54
CA PRO A 49 7.11 -8.20 0.94
C PRO A 49 6.51 -8.39 2.33
N PRO A 50 6.12 -9.63 2.69
CA PRO A 50 5.45 -9.90 3.97
C PRO A 50 6.33 -9.65 5.20
N SER A 51 7.64 -9.65 5.02
CA SER A 51 8.59 -9.39 6.11
C SER A 51 8.65 -7.93 6.54
N VAL A 52 8.02 -7.04 5.79
CA VAL A 52 8.13 -5.60 6.02
C VAL A 52 6.87 -5.08 6.70
N SER A 53 7.05 -4.48 7.87
CA SER A 53 5.98 -3.75 8.56
C SER A 53 5.91 -2.33 8.02
N MET A 54 4.69 -1.86 7.77
CA MET A 54 4.45 -0.51 7.26
C MET A 54 3.75 0.32 8.31
N TYR A 55 4.19 1.55 8.47
CA TYR A 55 3.64 2.45 9.47
C TYR A 55 2.75 3.51 8.85
N ASP A 56 1.96 4.16 9.70
CA ASP A 56 1.05 5.24 9.32
C ASP A 56 1.72 6.26 8.43
N THR A 57 0.97 6.70 7.46
CA THR A 57 1.38 7.83 6.59
C THR A 57 2.69 7.61 5.84
N CYS A 58 3.15 6.37 5.74
CA CYS A 58 4.40 6.08 5.02
C CYS A 58 4.33 6.48 3.54
N PHE A 59 3.12 6.53 2.96
CA PHE A 59 2.92 6.89 1.55
C PHE A 59 2.49 8.34 1.33
N TYR A 60 2.48 9.15 2.36
CA TYR A 60 1.92 10.49 2.28
C TYR A 60 2.50 11.29 1.11
N GLY A 61 1.62 11.87 0.30
CA GLY A 61 2.04 12.69 -0.84
C GLY A 61 2.54 11.90 -2.05
N SER A 62 2.42 10.58 -2.04
CA SER A 62 2.91 9.74 -3.12
C SER A 62 1.83 9.43 -4.15
N THR A 63 2.26 9.27 -5.40
CA THR A 63 1.45 8.79 -6.51
C THR A 63 2.09 7.53 -7.06
N ILE A 64 1.42 6.40 -6.83
CA ILE A 64 1.92 5.08 -7.22
C ILE A 64 0.78 4.34 -7.89
N ASP A 65 0.96 3.88 -9.12
CA ASP A 65 -0.13 3.29 -9.87
C ASP A 65 -0.60 1.97 -9.27
N THR A 66 0.32 1.07 -8.96
CA THR A 66 -0.02 -0.23 -8.38
C THR A 66 0.83 -0.50 -7.16
N ILE A 67 0.19 -0.84 -6.06
CA ILE A 67 0.86 -1.18 -4.80
C ILE A 67 0.45 -2.59 -4.41
N ILE A 68 1.43 -3.43 -4.09
CA ILE A 68 1.19 -4.79 -3.63
C ILE A 68 1.71 -4.90 -2.20
N VAL A 69 0.83 -5.21 -1.26
CA VAL A 69 1.14 -5.37 0.16
C VAL A 69 0.75 -6.78 0.59
N GLU A 70 1.66 -7.46 1.25
CA GLU A 70 1.41 -8.81 1.73
C GLU A 70 0.77 -8.82 3.11
N ASN A 71 1.22 -7.96 4.02
CA ASN A 71 0.80 -7.96 5.41
C ASN A 71 0.20 -6.61 5.79
N MET A 72 -1.07 -6.65 6.22
CA MET A 72 -1.84 -5.46 6.59
C MET A 72 -2.38 -5.52 8.03
N GLU A 73 -1.93 -6.48 8.82
CA GLU A 73 -2.58 -6.73 10.12
C GLU A 73 -2.49 -5.58 11.11
N GLN A 74 -1.49 -4.71 10.97
CA GLN A 74 -1.24 -3.63 11.91
C GLN A 74 -1.29 -2.24 11.29
N GLN A 75 -1.86 -2.11 10.11
CA GLN A 75 -1.83 -0.85 9.39
C GLN A 75 -2.98 0.06 9.77
N THR A 76 -2.68 1.32 10.00
CA THR A 76 -3.66 2.36 10.24
C THR A 76 -3.39 3.54 9.30
N SER A 77 -4.44 4.24 8.88
CA SER A 77 -4.32 5.42 8.00
C SER A 77 -3.41 5.20 6.79
N LEU A 78 -3.37 3.99 6.29
CA LEU A 78 -2.43 3.58 5.24
C LEU A 78 -2.56 4.42 3.97
N LEU A 79 -3.77 4.80 3.62
CA LEU A 79 -4.06 5.48 2.37
C LEU A 79 -3.94 7.01 2.48
N TRP A 80 -3.53 7.51 3.64
CA TRP A 80 -3.45 8.95 3.86
C TRP A 80 -2.50 9.62 2.86
N GLY A 81 -3.07 10.56 2.09
CA GLY A 81 -2.31 11.35 1.13
C GLY A 81 -1.77 10.57 -0.06
N LEU A 82 -2.19 9.32 -0.23
CA LEU A 82 -1.75 8.46 -1.31
C LEU A 82 -2.71 8.53 -2.49
N SER A 83 -2.17 8.63 -3.70
CA SER A 83 -2.93 8.46 -4.94
C SER A 83 -2.49 7.17 -5.61
N PHE A 84 -3.44 6.29 -5.91
CA PHE A 84 -3.15 5.02 -6.58
C PHE A 84 -4.27 4.64 -7.54
N LYS A 85 -3.96 3.72 -8.43
CA LYS A 85 -4.93 3.11 -9.32
C LYS A 85 -5.37 1.75 -8.79
N ASN A 86 -4.41 0.90 -8.42
CA ASN A 86 -4.67 -0.43 -7.89
C ASN A 86 -3.90 -0.64 -6.59
N PHE A 87 -4.61 -1.01 -5.54
CA PHE A 87 -3.99 -1.36 -4.26
C PHE A 87 -4.30 -2.81 -3.97
N ILE A 88 -3.31 -3.67 -4.03
CA ILE A 88 -3.47 -5.11 -3.88
C ILE A 88 -3.01 -5.52 -2.50
N ILE A 89 -3.93 -6.09 -1.72
CA ILE A 89 -3.67 -6.58 -0.37
C ILE A 89 -3.80 -8.09 -0.41
N LYS A 90 -2.71 -8.79 -0.15
CA LYS A 90 -2.69 -10.26 -0.18
C LYS A 90 -3.06 -10.89 1.15
N SER A 91 -3.11 -10.13 2.23
CA SER A 91 -3.51 -10.62 3.54
C SER A 91 -4.98 -11.03 3.54
N LYS A 92 -5.27 -12.21 4.10
CA LYS A 92 -6.63 -12.71 4.23
C LYS A 92 -7.46 -11.93 5.25
N ASN A 93 -6.80 -11.28 6.20
CA ASN A 93 -7.46 -10.56 7.27
C ASN A 93 -7.20 -9.07 7.15
N PRO A 94 -8.23 -8.23 7.32
CA PRO A 94 -8.04 -6.79 7.43
C PRO A 94 -7.32 -6.44 8.74
N PRO A 95 -6.78 -5.23 8.87
CA PRO A 95 -6.19 -4.78 10.12
C PRO A 95 -7.18 -4.90 11.28
N LYS A 96 -6.71 -5.41 12.41
CA LYS A 96 -7.56 -5.69 13.56
C LYS A 96 -7.97 -4.46 14.33
N GLN A 97 -7.16 -3.42 14.29
CA GLN A 97 -7.36 -2.23 15.10
C GLN A 97 -6.91 -1.00 14.36
N GLY A 98 -7.35 0.14 14.87
CA GLY A 98 -6.79 1.41 14.48
C GLY A 98 -7.74 2.28 13.71
N THR A 99 -7.16 3.29 13.14
CA THR A 99 -7.84 4.28 12.34
C THR A 99 -8.30 3.66 11.02
N ARG A 100 -9.34 4.21 10.46
CA ARG A 100 -9.80 3.80 9.14
C ARG A 100 -8.69 3.94 8.11
N ALA A 101 -8.52 2.95 7.26
CA ALA A 101 -7.54 2.98 6.19
C ALA A 101 -7.74 4.18 5.28
N SER A 102 -8.99 4.60 5.12
CA SER A 102 -9.39 5.72 4.28
C SER A 102 -9.12 7.11 4.88
N TYR A 103 -8.70 7.18 6.14
CA TYR A 103 -8.46 8.47 6.78
C TYR A 103 -7.46 9.29 5.98
N GLY A 104 -7.89 10.49 5.57
CA GLY A 104 -7.04 11.38 4.79
C GLY A 104 -6.75 10.91 3.37
N TRP A 105 -7.44 9.89 2.88
CA TRP A 105 -7.24 9.39 1.53
C TRP A 105 -7.89 10.33 0.50
N ASN A 106 -7.09 10.75 -0.47
CA ASN A 106 -7.55 11.46 -1.64
C ASN A 106 -8.05 10.44 -2.67
N LYS A 107 -9.34 10.17 -2.64
CA LYS A 107 -9.96 9.19 -3.51
C LYS A 107 -9.77 9.58 -4.98
N ARG A 108 -9.13 8.71 -5.73
CA ARG A 108 -8.97 8.89 -7.17
C ARG A 108 -10.07 8.13 -7.89
N LYS A 109 -10.69 8.79 -8.87
CA LYS A 109 -11.71 8.13 -9.70
C LYS A 109 -11.13 6.89 -10.36
N GLY A 110 -11.82 5.76 -10.24
CA GLY A 110 -11.38 4.49 -10.79
C GLY A 110 -10.38 3.74 -9.94
N ALA A 111 -10.01 4.26 -8.76
CA ALA A 111 -9.16 3.51 -7.83
C ALA A 111 -9.86 2.24 -7.38
N ARG A 112 -9.10 1.15 -7.27
CA ARG A 112 -9.60 -0.15 -6.81
C ARG A 112 -8.67 -0.73 -5.76
N ILE A 113 -9.28 -1.38 -4.78
CA ILE A 113 -8.57 -2.12 -3.74
C ILE A 113 -8.91 -3.59 -3.93
N PHE A 114 -7.91 -4.41 -4.17
CA PHE A 114 -8.09 -5.84 -4.41
C PHE A 114 -7.66 -6.64 -3.19
N VAL A 115 -8.52 -7.54 -2.75
CA VAL A 115 -8.26 -8.42 -1.62
C VAL A 115 -8.50 -9.87 -2.05
N PRO A 116 -8.01 -10.87 -1.30
CA PRO A 116 -8.29 -12.26 -1.64
C PRO A 116 -9.79 -12.48 -1.80
N ASP A 117 -10.17 -13.28 -2.78
CA ASP A 117 -11.59 -13.47 -3.15
C ASP A 117 -12.45 -13.87 -1.94
N GLU A 118 -11.93 -14.79 -1.13
CA GLU A 118 -12.63 -15.25 0.07
C GLU A 118 -12.74 -14.20 1.17
N SER A 119 -11.98 -13.12 1.06
CA SER A 119 -11.91 -12.07 2.09
C SER A 119 -12.70 -10.81 1.77
N VAL A 120 -13.33 -10.74 0.61
CA VAL A 120 -14.02 -9.51 0.16
C VAL A 120 -15.04 -9.04 1.19
N ASN A 121 -15.92 -9.93 1.63
CA ASN A 121 -16.95 -9.55 2.60
C ASN A 121 -16.35 -9.19 3.96
N LEU A 122 -15.29 -9.87 4.35
CA LEU A 122 -14.59 -9.58 5.61
C LEU A 122 -14.00 -8.18 5.60
N TYR A 123 -13.35 -7.79 4.51
CA TYR A 123 -12.81 -6.45 4.36
C TYR A 123 -13.91 -5.39 4.33
N LYS A 124 -14.97 -5.62 3.56
CA LYS A 124 -16.09 -4.68 3.46
C LYS A 124 -16.78 -4.43 4.79
N ALA A 125 -16.81 -5.43 5.65
CA ALA A 125 -17.43 -5.33 6.98
C ALA A 125 -16.48 -4.85 8.06
N SER A 126 -15.19 -4.74 7.77
CA SER A 126 -14.19 -4.37 8.79
C SER A 126 -14.30 -2.90 9.17
N SER A 127 -13.92 -2.58 10.41
CA SER A 127 -13.91 -1.20 10.86
C SER A 127 -12.93 -0.33 10.07
N SER A 128 -11.89 -0.94 9.50
CA SER A 128 -10.88 -0.20 8.74
C SER A 128 -11.32 0.17 7.33
N PHE A 129 -12.18 -0.63 6.70
CA PHE A 129 -12.53 -0.46 5.29
C PHE A 129 -14.01 -0.27 5.00
N SER A 130 -14.88 -0.35 6.01
CA SER A 130 -16.34 -0.33 5.77
C SER A 130 -16.83 0.94 5.10
N ASP A 131 -16.18 2.07 5.33
CA ASP A 131 -16.56 3.34 4.73
C ASP A 131 -16.12 3.48 3.26
N ILE A 132 -15.30 2.57 2.78
CA ILE A 132 -14.85 2.53 1.39
C ILE A 132 -15.13 1.17 0.75
N ALA A 133 -16.15 0.49 1.20
CA ALA A 133 -16.48 -0.86 0.73
C ALA A 133 -16.70 -0.92 -0.79
N GLU A 134 -17.21 0.15 -1.39
CA GLU A 134 -17.43 0.21 -2.84
C GLU A 134 -16.14 0.16 -3.67
N TYR A 135 -14.99 0.38 -3.05
CA TYR A 135 -13.69 0.31 -3.74
C TYR A 135 -13.05 -1.07 -3.66
N ILE A 136 -13.65 -2.01 -2.92
CA ILE A 136 -13.07 -3.32 -2.66
C ILE A 136 -13.58 -4.36 -3.66
N TYR A 137 -12.64 -5.03 -4.29
CA TYR A 137 -12.89 -6.02 -5.35
C TYR A 137 -12.11 -7.30 -5.06
N PRO A 138 -12.58 -8.44 -5.56
CA PRO A 138 -11.82 -9.68 -5.44
C PRO A 138 -10.56 -9.64 -6.31
N LEU A 139 -9.49 -10.23 -5.79
CA LEU A 139 -8.18 -10.24 -6.46
C LEU A 139 -8.26 -10.89 -7.84
N SER A 140 -9.18 -11.85 -8.04
CA SER A 140 -9.37 -12.49 -9.34
C SER A 140 -9.82 -11.52 -10.44
N GLU A 141 -10.32 -10.34 -10.07
CA GLU A 141 -10.71 -9.32 -11.04
C GLU A 141 -9.57 -8.34 -11.38
N TYR A 142 -8.41 -8.51 -10.77
CA TYR A 142 -7.26 -7.67 -11.10
C TYR A 142 -6.61 -8.14 -12.39
N HIS A 143 -6.42 -7.20 -13.31
CA HIS A 143 -5.72 -7.43 -14.58
C HIS A 143 -4.66 -6.35 -14.77
N GLU A 144 -3.48 -6.76 -15.08
CA GLU A 144 -2.40 -5.82 -15.41
C GLU A 144 -2.63 -5.08 -16.73
#